data_745c240941a1dd840ebe7e5020e5d477
#
_entry.id   745c240941a1dd840ebe7e5020e5d477
#
_cell.length_a   1.000
_cell.length_b   1.000
_cell.length_c   1.000
_cell.angle_alpha   90.00
_cell.angle_beta   90.00
_cell.angle_gamma   90.00
#
_symmetry.space_group_name_H-M   'P 1'
#
loop_
_entity.id
_entity.type
_entity.pdbx_description
1 polymer ?
#
loop_
_entity_poly.entity_id
_entity_poly.type
_entity_poly.pdbx_seq_one_letter_code
_entity_poly.pdbx_strand_id
1 'polypeptide(L)'
;TMRLAMLGEAAEDEAEETEAGGAKDPTPCPEITIPLPPPCDSFKALPEEIFTSMSWAMRNAPEDVICACAGGSGGNGNANGNGETILDDVLRCVVALIASPSHVRNPYTRAQLFSLLHSWVVRHGPRLVRKGNGNAVRLPATRVHQLVLSRLGSDPLLRRETVRSTLRLYSDIEDTSRNAAFQEKFEVRLRASQVLAALWRGTGENGAGNHQREAWLAAADEAAGASGAAEVAETIYGRFMHFLLTDAIYLLDQALEKLKMIAAHEKASAEGNEGSGNNSNNNQLPSEQEVAEASRFVPAALDLSAACLDTLRYSTAEPRGAAPWLTRGMIQRTADALNYFLAALVGPARKGLKVRDPGALRWDPKSLLVSLATVYVHLAAAADEEESKKGAATAAFAAAVAADARSFSRRLFPDALAVLRGLALLPPASLDALERLASAADAAADAADRETEAAGSAPDEFVDPITGELMSDPVRLPASGQIVDSSSLARALMSKAVDPFSNTPLRMEE
;
A
#
# COMPACT_ATOMS: atom_id res chain seq x y z
N THR A 1 11.23 24.06 22.30
CA THR A 1 11.39 25.01 21.15
C THR A 1 10.74 24.49 19.87
N MET A 2 11.11 23.32 19.37
CA MET A 2 10.52 22.78 18.12
C MET A 2 9.02 22.48 18.26
N ARG A 3 8.57 21.99 19.42
CA ARG A 3 7.15 21.75 19.72
C ARG A 3 6.34 23.04 19.70
N LEU A 4 6.86 24.11 20.29
CA LEU A 4 6.22 25.44 20.30
C LEU A 4 6.15 26.04 18.89
N ALA A 5 7.23 25.93 18.09
CA ALA A 5 7.25 26.38 16.71
C ALA A 5 6.23 25.63 15.82
N MET A 6 5.91 24.39 16.14
CA MET A 6 4.87 23.60 15.44
C MET A 6 3.44 24.05 15.79
N LEU A 7 3.24 24.63 16.97
CA LEU A 7 1.92 25.03 17.49
C LEU A 7 1.52 26.48 17.14
N GLY A 8 2.47 27.28 16.61
CA GLY A 8 2.23 28.64 16.14
C GLY A 8 2.52 29.72 17.19
N GLU A 9 2.45 31.00 16.76
CA GLU A 9 2.81 32.16 17.57
C GLU A 9 1.94 32.34 18.83
N ALA A 10 0.67 31.97 18.77
CA ALA A 10 -0.23 32.05 19.93
C ALA A 10 0.22 31.20 21.12
N ALA A 11 0.92 30.08 20.84
CA ALA A 11 1.47 29.22 21.87
C ALA A 11 2.85 29.71 22.40
N GLU A 12 3.56 30.50 21.58
CA GLU A 12 4.81 31.18 21.99
C GLU A 12 4.49 32.34 22.94
N ASP A 13 3.45 33.13 22.66
CA ASP A 13 2.99 34.26 23.53
C ASP A 13 2.51 33.75 24.91
N GLU A 14 1.76 32.63 24.96
CA GLU A 14 1.35 32.01 26.22
C GLU A 14 2.54 31.47 27.03
N ALA A 15 3.61 31.03 26.36
CA ALA A 15 4.81 30.52 27.01
C ALA A 15 5.72 31.66 27.51
N GLU A 16 5.82 32.79 26.78
CA GLU A 16 6.58 33.98 27.20
C GLU A 16 5.89 34.73 28.37
N GLU A 17 4.55 34.84 28.41
CA GLU A 17 3.83 35.41 29.54
C GLU A 17 4.02 34.57 30.82
N THR A 18 4.25 33.25 30.71
CA THR A 18 4.49 32.36 31.86
C THR A 18 5.91 32.44 32.39
N GLU A 19 6.91 32.75 31.55
CA GLU A 19 8.31 32.94 31.99
C GLU A 19 8.52 34.30 32.70
N ALA A 20 7.72 35.30 32.41
CA ALA A 20 7.79 36.65 33.02
C ALA A 20 7.14 36.76 34.41
N GLY A 21 6.30 35.81 34.81
CA GLY A 21 5.60 35.78 36.09
C GLY A 21 6.09 34.69 37.02
N GLY A 22 6.94 35.03 38.01
CA GLY A 22 7.63 34.10 38.92
C GLY A 22 6.81 32.93 39.43
N ALA A 23 7.45 31.74 39.42
CA ALA A 23 7.15 30.49 40.11
C ALA A 23 5.65 30.14 40.26
N LYS A 24 4.96 29.97 39.15
CA LYS A 24 3.71 29.19 39.06
C LYS A 24 4.05 27.80 38.55
N ASP A 25 3.28 26.81 38.99
CA ASP A 25 3.36 25.44 38.47
C ASP A 25 3.52 25.45 36.92
N PRO A 26 4.42 24.60 36.38
CA PRO A 26 4.66 24.60 34.92
C PRO A 26 3.35 24.38 34.20
N THR A 27 2.93 25.38 33.45
CA THR A 27 1.75 25.27 32.57
C THR A 27 1.92 24.04 31.69
N PRO A 28 0.94 23.13 31.63
CA PRO A 28 1.05 21.95 30.81
C PRO A 28 1.33 22.39 29.36
N CYS A 29 2.42 21.87 28.79
CA CYS A 29 2.81 22.14 27.42
C CYS A 29 1.62 21.84 26.48
N PRO A 30 1.25 22.77 25.56
CA PRO A 30 0.07 22.59 24.72
C PRO A 30 0.10 21.26 23.96
N GLU A 31 -1.05 20.59 23.89
CA GLU A 31 -1.19 19.27 23.26
C GLU A 31 -1.06 19.40 21.75
N ILE A 32 -0.18 18.59 21.14
CA ILE A 32 -0.05 18.52 19.68
C ILE A 32 -1.33 17.90 19.10
N THR A 33 -2.03 18.66 18.25
CA THR A 33 -3.20 18.17 17.51
C THR A 33 -2.91 18.08 16.02
N ILE A 34 -3.54 17.15 15.32
CA ILE A 34 -3.42 16.98 13.86
C ILE A 34 -4.82 17.17 13.25
N PRO A 35 -4.98 18.05 12.24
CA PRO A 35 -3.92 18.81 11.55
C PRO A 35 -3.27 19.87 12.44
N LEU A 36 -1.97 20.08 12.23
CA LEU A 36 -1.25 21.17 12.89
C LEU A 36 -1.82 22.52 12.43
N PRO A 37 -1.81 23.55 13.30
CA PRO A 37 -2.14 24.91 12.87
C PRO A 37 -1.18 25.38 11.76
N PRO A 38 -1.50 26.43 11.00
CA PRO A 38 -0.60 26.94 9.97
C PRO A 38 0.80 27.21 10.54
N PRO A 39 1.89 26.89 9.80
CA PRO A 39 3.23 27.08 10.29
C PRO A 39 3.53 28.54 10.51
N CYS A 40 4.04 28.91 11.71
CA CYS A 40 4.49 30.25 12.03
C CYS A 40 5.73 30.64 11.22
N ASP A 41 6.09 31.93 11.23
CA ASP A 41 7.22 32.41 10.42
C ASP A 41 8.57 31.87 10.94
N SER A 42 8.70 31.69 12.25
CA SER A 42 9.86 31.01 12.85
C SER A 42 10.03 29.59 12.33
N PHE A 43 8.94 28.83 12.18
CA PHE A 43 8.99 27.48 11.61
C PHE A 43 9.33 27.49 10.11
N LYS A 44 8.76 28.42 9.33
CA LYS A 44 9.04 28.58 7.88
C LYS A 44 10.51 28.94 7.60
N ALA A 45 11.17 29.59 8.55
CA ALA A 45 12.58 29.95 8.46
C ALA A 45 13.55 28.77 8.74
N LEU A 46 13.05 27.64 9.26
CA LEU A 46 13.89 26.47 9.54
C LEU A 46 14.33 25.80 8.24
N PRO A 47 15.64 25.58 8.03
CA PRO A 47 16.14 24.80 6.89
C PRO A 47 15.67 23.35 6.96
N GLU A 48 15.28 22.77 5.82
CA GLU A 48 14.85 21.34 5.77
C GLU A 48 15.95 20.37 6.23
N GLU A 49 17.23 20.76 6.11
CA GLU A 49 18.40 20.00 6.56
C GLU A 49 18.38 19.70 8.07
N ILE A 50 17.71 20.52 8.86
CA ILE A 50 17.55 20.26 10.31
C ILE A 50 16.78 18.95 10.53
N PHE A 51 15.70 18.74 9.78
CA PHE A 51 14.87 17.55 9.90
C PHE A 51 15.61 16.29 9.44
N THR A 52 16.36 16.39 8.34
CA THR A 52 17.15 15.27 7.81
C THR A 52 18.31 14.93 8.73
N SER A 53 19.02 15.94 9.28
CA SER A 53 20.11 15.77 10.21
C SER A 53 19.64 15.18 11.55
N MET A 54 18.53 15.64 12.08
CA MET A 54 17.90 15.08 13.28
C MET A 54 17.53 13.61 13.07
N SER A 55 16.86 13.30 11.96
CA SER A 55 16.51 11.92 11.62
C SER A 55 17.73 11.03 11.50
N TRP A 56 18.80 11.52 10.85
CA TRP A 56 20.05 10.79 10.71
C TRP A 56 20.71 10.54 12.07
N ALA A 57 20.84 11.55 12.92
CA ALA A 57 21.46 11.45 14.24
C ALA A 57 20.73 10.44 15.14
N MET A 58 19.39 10.54 15.20
CA MET A 58 18.57 9.64 16.01
C MET A 58 18.58 8.19 15.48
N ARG A 59 18.62 8.00 14.18
CA ARG A 59 18.69 6.67 13.56
C ARG A 59 20.01 5.96 13.80
N ASN A 60 21.11 6.73 13.95
CA ASN A 60 22.44 6.22 14.19
C ASN A 60 22.85 6.31 15.66
N ALA A 61 21.98 6.78 16.55
CA ALA A 61 22.24 6.80 17.98
C ALA A 61 22.36 5.36 18.52
N PRO A 62 23.30 5.12 19.46
CA PRO A 62 23.41 3.83 20.16
C PRO A 62 22.11 3.46 20.87
N GLU A 63 21.86 2.16 21.00
CA GLU A 63 20.62 1.65 21.62
C GLU A 63 20.43 2.11 23.06
N ASP A 64 21.51 2.16 23.85
CA ASP A 64 21.52 2.64 25.22
C ASP A 64 21.12 4.12 25.33
N VAL A 65 21.54 4.97 24.39
CA VAL A 65 21.15 6.39 24.31
C VAL A 65 19.64 6.51 24.05
N ILE A 66 19.11 5.76 23.07
CA ILE A 66 17.69 5.77 22.76
C ILE A 66 16.87 5.25 23.95
N CYS A 67 17.35 4.19 24.62
CA CYS A 67 16.70 3.66 25.82
C CYS A 67 16.75 4.63 27.00
N ALA A 68 17.82 5.41 27.15
CA ALA A 68 17.92 6.46 28.17
C ALA A 68 16.92 7.60 27.92
N CYS A 69 16.68 7.97 26.65
CA CYS A 69 15.64 8.94 26.27
C CYS A 69 14.21 8.47 26.64
N ALA A 70 14.01 7.18 26.88
CA ALA A 70 12.74 6.60 27.30
C ALA A 70 12.59 6.50 28.82
N GLY A 71 13.52 7.07 29.64
CA GLY A 71 13.46 7.03 31.10
C GLY A 71 13.84 5.67 31.70
N GLY A 72 14.60 4.82 30.99
CA GLY A 72 14.95 3.46 31.39
C GLY A 72 16.22 3.36 32.19
N SER A 73 16.11 2.93 33.44
CA SER A 73 17.01 2.42 34.44
C SER A 73 17.97 3.41 35.15
N GLY A 74 17.65 3.71 36.39
CA GLY A 74 18.58 4.09 37.44
C GLY A 74 18.88 5.57 37.57
N GLY A 75 18.03 6.29 38.27
CA GLY A 75 18.38 7.57 38.91
C GLY A 75 18.07 8.81 38.05
N ASN A 76 17.23 9.66 38.54
CA ASN A 76 16.97 11.03 38.09
C ASN A 76 16.82 11.22 36.56
N GLY A 77 15.89 10.50 35.94
CA GLY A 77 15.46 10.81 34.56
C GLY A 77 14.75 12.17 34.53
N ASN A 78 15.17 13.06 33.65
CA ASN A 78 14.42 14.26 33.28
C ASN A 78 13.07 13.87 32.67
N ALA A 79 12.14 13.42 33.52
CA ALA A 79 10.73 13.46 33.15
C ALA A 79 10.29 14.91 33.36
N ASN A 80 9.88 15.61 32.28
CA ASN A 80 9.07 16.82 32.42
C ASN A 80 7.91 16.43 33.34
N GLY A 81 7.56 17.28 34.34
CA GLY A 81 6.68 16.97 35.46
C GLY A 81 5.39 16.13 35.23
N ASN A 82 5.10 15.71 34.01
CA ASN A 82 3.98 14.86 33.59
C ASN A 82 4.35 13.41 33.26
N GLY A 83 5.58 12.94 33.58
CA GLY A 83 6.01 11.57 33.25
C GLY A 83 6.33 11.34 31.74
N GLU A 84 6.28 12.37 30.91
CA GLU A 84 6.62 12.32 29.50
C GLU A 84 8.14 12.24 29.31
N THR A 85 8.57 11.47 28.30
CA THR A 85 10.00 11.26 28.03
C THR A 85 10.41 11.94 26.72
N ILE A 86 11.73 12.19 26.56
CA ILE A 86 12.28 12.73 25.30
C ILE A 86 11.89 11.85 24.10
N LEU A 87 11.80 10.54 24.28
CA LEU A 87 11.38 9.62 23.23
C LEU A 87 9.92 9.88 22.79
N ASP A 88 9.03 10.17 23.74
CA ASP A 88 7.64 10.50 23.44
C ASP A 88 7.55 11.77 22.58
N ASP A 89 8.29 12.82 22.97
CA ASP A 89 8.32 14.07 22.21
C ASP A 89 8.90 13.88 20.80
N VAL A 90 9.98 13.10 20.66
CA VAL A 90 10.56 12.79 19.34
C VAL A 90 9.56 12.06 18.47
N LEU A 91 8.88 11.03 18.99
CA LEU A 91 7.89 10.25 18.24
C LEU A 91 6.70 11.13 17.83
N ARG A 92 6.16 11.95 18.75
CA ARG A 92 5.07 12.89 18.46
C ARG A 92 5.46 13.89 17.37
N CYS A 93 6.65 14.52 17.49
CA CYS A 93 7.15 15.45 16.47
C CYS A 93 7.32 14.78 15.11
N VAL A 94 7.92 13.59 15.06
CA VAL A 94 8.13 12.86 13.80
C VAL A 94 6.79 12.52 13.13
N VAL A 95 5.85 11.95 13.89
CA VAL A 95 4.52 11.58 13.34
C VAL A 95 3.74 12.81 12.91
N ALA A 96 3.76 13.89 13.70
CA ALA A 96 3.05 15.13 13.38
C ALA A 96 3.61 15.80 12.11
N LEU A 97 4.94 15.84 11.93
CA LEU A 97 5.58 16.40 10.73
C LEU A 97 5.33 15.56 9.48
N ILE A 98 5.34 14.22 9.61
CA ILE A 98 4.96 13.33 8.50
C ILE A 98 3.51 13.57 8.09
N ALA A 99 2.61 13.77 9.07
CA ALA A 99 1.19 14.00 8.83
C ALA A 99 0.86 15.39 8.26
N SER A 100 1.79 16.35 8.29
CA SER A 100 1.52 17.76 8.01
C SER A 100 2.28 18.29 6.78
N PRO A 101 1.71 18.14 5.56
CA PRO A 101 2.30 18.69 4.33
C PRO A 101 2.44 20.22 4.33
N SER A 102 1.66 20.93 5.16
CA SER A 102 1.77 22.39 5.33
C SER A 102 3.09 22.82 5.98
N HIS A 103 3.65 21.98 6.86
CA HIS A 103 4.91 22.23 7.56
C HIS A 103 6.12 21.71 6.77
N VAL A 104 6.06 20.47 6.30
CA VAL A 104 7.11 19.84 5.49
C VAL A 104 6.51 19.51 4.12
N ARG A 105 6.63 20.46 3.20
CA ARG A 105 6.00 20.36 1.86
C ARG A 105 6.61 19.25 1.02
N ASN A 106 7.93 19.11 1.09
CA ASN A 106 8.65 18.10 0.32
C ASN A 106 8.36 16.69 0.87
N PRO A 107 7.69 15.79 0.12
CA PRO A 107 7.40 14.44 0.58
C PRO A 107 8.66 13.59 0.80
N TYR A 108 9.78 13.91 0.14
CA TYR A 108 11.06 13.23 0.40
C TYR A 108 11.68 13.61 1.73
N THR A 109 11.55 14.87 2.16
CA THR A 109 11.98 15.28 3.51
C THR A 109 11.11 14.57 4.57
N ARG A 110 9.80 14.44 4.34
CA ARG A 110 8.92 13.62 5.19
C ARG A 110 9.34 12.13 5.17
N ALA A 111 9.77 11.61 4.04
CA ALA A 111 10.28 10.24 3.92
C ALA A 111 11.60 10.03 4.68
N GLN A 112 12.46 11.05 4.77
CA GLN A 112 13.67 10.99 5.61
C GLN A 112 13.30 10.94 7.11
N LEU A 113 12.34 11.73 7.55
CA LEU A 113 11.80 11.61 8.91
C LEU A 113 11.18 10.22 9.16
N PHE A 114 10.40 9.72 8.20
CA PHE A 114 9.81 8.39 8.27
C PHE A 114 10.86 7.27 8.35
N SER A 115 12.06 7.47 7.79
CA SER A 115 13.13 6.49 7.86
C SER A 115 13.59 6.20 9.30
N LEU A 116 13.39 7.14 10.22
CA LEU A 116 13.62 6.94 11.64
C LEU A 116 12.60 5.93 12.22
N LEU A 117 11.32 6.15 11.96
CA LEU A 117 10.26 5.24 12.39
C LEU A 117 10.47 3.83 11.79
N HIS A 118 10.79 3.74 10.50
CA HIS A 118 11.14 2.48 9.85
C HIS A 118 12.33 1.78 10.52
N SER A 119 13.38 2.53 10.87
CA SER A 119 14.54 1.95 11.55
C SER A 119 14.14 1.33 12.89
N TRP A 120 13.40 2.06 13.71
CA TRP A 120 13.01 1.61 15.05
C TRP A 120 11.97 0.50 15.06
N VAL A 121 11.00 0.55 14.12
CA VAL A 121 9.90 -0.42 14.03
C VAL A 121 10.29 -1.68 13.26
N VAL A 122 11.09 -1.55 12.19
CA VAL A 122 11.39 -2.67 11.29
C VAL A 122 12.80 -3.21 11.50
N ARG A 123 13.84 -2.36 11.44
CA ARG A 123 15.23 -2.82 11.52
C ARG A 123 15.60 -3.34 12.90
N HIS A 124 15.03 -2.77 13.94
CA HIS A 124 15.18 -3.20 15.33
C HIS A 124 14.18 -4.31 15.72
N GLY A 125 13.25 -4.64 14.82
CA GLY A 125 12.28 -5.72 15.01
C GLY A 125 12.87 -7.13 14.87
N PRO A 126 12.06 -8.16 15.13
CA PRO A 126 12.48 -9.55 14.97
C PRO A 126 12.80 -9.84 13.50
N ARG A 127 13.95 -10.46 13.22
CA ARG A 127 14.41 -10.72 11.86
C ARG A 127 15.09 -12.07 11.72
N LEU A 128 14.95 -12.67 10.53
CA LEU A 128 15.67 -13.87 10.15
C LEU A 128 17.02 -13.47 9.52
N VAL A 129 18.10 -13.98 10.07
CA VAL A 129 19.45 -13.80 9.52
C VAL A 129 19.99 -15.16 9.10
N ARG A 130 20.43 -15.29 7.86
CA ARG A 130 21.13 -16.49 7.39
C ARG A 130 22.59 -16.42 7.83
N LYS A 131 23.04 -17.43 8.58
CA LYS A 131 24.47 -17.60 8.90
C LYS A 131 25.20 -18.16 7.66
N GLY A 132 26.50 -17.96 7.60
CA GLY A 132 27.34 -18.43 6.50
C GLY A 132 27.29 -19.94 6.21
N ASN A 133 26.72 -20.74 7.12
CA ASN A 133 26.46 -22.17 6.96
C ASN A 133 25.07 -22.50 6.37
N GLY A 134 24.33 -21.47 5.89
CA GLY A 134 22.99 -21.63 5.30
C GLY A 134 21.84 -21.71 6.30
N ASN A 135 22.10 -21.86 7.60
CA ASN A 135 21.07 -21.93 8.63
C ASN A 135 20.48 -20.54 8.91
N ALA A 136 19.14 -20.45 8.90
CA ALA A 136 18.43 -19.24 9.29
C ALA A 136 18.26 -19.19 10.82
N VAL A 137 18.68 -18.06 11.42
CA VAL A 137 18.50 -17.82 12.86
C VAL A 137 17.57 -16.62 13.01
N ARG A 138 16.54 -16.79 13.83
CA ARG A 138 15.63 -15.68 14.20
C ARG A 138 16.27 -14.86 15.32
N LEU A 139 16.63 -13.62 15.02
CA LEU A 139 17.04 -12.66 16.03
C LEU A 139 15.78 -12.08 16.68
N PRO A 140 15.78 -11.94 18.04
CA PRO A 140 14.68 -11.30 18.73
C PRO A 140 14.64 -9.80 18.43
N ALA A 141 13.50 -9.17 18.73
CA ALA A 141 13.36 -7.72 18.72
C ALA A 141 14.28 -7.09 19.78
N THR A 142 14.85 -5.93 19.46
CA THR A 142 15.68 -5.17 20.40
C THR A 142 14.79 -4.43 21.42
N ARG A 143 15.41 -3.91 22.49
CA ARG A 143 14.72 -3.10 23.48
C ARG A 143 14.12 -1.82 22.88
N VAL A 144 14.83 -1.18 21.95
CA VAL A 144 14.32 0.00 21.21
C VAL A 144 13.00 -0.31 20.51
N HIS A 145 12.92 -1.42 19.77
CA HIS A 145 11.69 -1.83 19.10
C HIS A 145 10.52 -2.00 20.08
N GLN A 146 10.74 -2.69 21.19
CA GLN A 146 9.72 -2.91 22.22
C GLN A 146 9.23 -1.60 22.84
N LEU A 147 10.16 -0.70 23.18
CA LEU A 147 9.85 0.62 23.74
C LEU A 147 9.05 1.47 22.75
N VAL A 148 9.51 1.57 21.51
CA VAL A 148 8.82 2.36 20.48
C VAL A 148 7.40 1.83 20.23
N LEU A 149 7.21 0.53 20.04
CA LEU A 149 5.87 -0.04 19.86
C LEU A 149 4.97 0.17 21.08
N SER A 150 5.51 0.06 22.28
CA SER A 150 4.76 0.38 23.51
C SER A 150 4.29 1.84 23.51
N ARG A 151 5.15 2.80 23.15
CA ARG A 151 4.80 4.22 23.09
C ARG A 151 3.77 4.51 21.98
N LEU A 152 3.95 3.92 20.77
CA LEU A 152 2.98 4.02 19.68
C LEU A 152 1.59 3.49 20.08
N GLY A 153 1.51 2.54 21.00
CA GLY A 153 0.25 1.99 21.50
C GLY A 153 -0.34 2.72 22.71
N SER A 154 0.47 3.38 23.56
CA SER A 154 0.00 4.03 24.77
C SER A 154 -0.35 5.51 24.60
N ASP A 155 0.38 6.23 23.72
CA ASP A 155 0.17 7.65 23.47
C ASP A 155 -1.06 7.88 22.58
N PRO A 156 -2.04 8.72 22.97
CA PRO A 156 -3.28 8.93 22.22
C PRO A 156 -3.05 9.48 20.81
N LEU A 157 -2.11 10.43 20.63
CA LEU A 157 -1.77 10.99 19.33
C LEU A 157 -1.12 9.94 18.42
N LEU A 158 -0.08 9.28 18.94
CA LEU A 158 0.66 8.27 18.18
C LEU A 158 -0.21 7.08 17.79
N ARG A 159 -1.10 6.66 18.69
CA ARG A 159 -2.06 5.58 18.45
C ARG A 159 -2.98 5.89 17.27
N ARG A 160 -3.47 7.12 17.17
CA ARG A 160 -4.38 7.55 16.11
C ARG A 160 -3.67 7.86 14.81
N GLU A 161 -2.51 8.55 14.87
CA GLU A 161 -1.95 9.20 13.69
C GLU A 161 -0.81 8.43 13.03
N THR A 162 -0.16 7.47 13.70
CA THR A 162 1.00 6.77 13.10
C THR A 162 0.62 6.01 11.83
N VAL A 163 -0.46 5.24 11.85
CA VAL A 163 -0.95 4.54 10.65
C VAL A 163 -1.43 5.54 9.61
N ARG A 164 -2.26 6.52 10.00
CA ARG A 164 -2.83 7.52 9.08
C ARG A 164 -1.75 8.35 8.37
N SER A 165 -0.72 8.79 9.10
CA SER A 165 0.41 9.51 8.51
C SER A 165 1.23 8.65 7.56
N THR A 166 1.38 7.34 7.85
CA THR A 166 2.07 6.40 6.96
C THR A 166 1.29 6.16 5.67
N LEU A 167 -0.04 5.97 5.75
CA LEU A 167 -0.93 5.84 4.59
C LEU A 167 -0.90 7.09 3.72
N ARG A 168 -0.92 8.27 4.34
CA ARG A 168 -0.81 9.57 3.65
C ARG A 168 0.54 9.70 2.95
N LEU A 169 1.65 9.43 3.62
CA LEU A 169 2.99 9.49 3.02
C LEU A 169 3.11 8.58 1.81
N TYR A 170 2.57 7.34 1.90
CA TYR A 170 2.55 6.39 0.78
C TYR A 170 1.91 6.98 -0.47
N SER A 171 0.82 7.73 -0.29
CA SER A 171 0.08 8.37 -1.38
C SER A 171 0.77 9.65 -1.88
N ASP A 172 1.21 10.52 -0.97
CA ASP A 172 1.76 11.84 -1.29
C ASP A 172 3.10 11.78 -2.04
N ILE A 173 3.84 10.67 -1.93
CA ILE A 173 5.12 10.49 -2.63
C ILE A 173 4.96 10.45 -4.17
N GLU A 174 3.73 10.30 -4.69
CA GLU A 174 3.45 10.32 -6.13
C GLU A 174 3.58 11.71 -6.75
N ASP A 175 3.31 12.78 -5.99
CA ASP A 175 3.22 14.15 -6.48
C ASP A 175 4.54 14.76 -6.96
N THR A 176 5.60 13.96 -7.09
CA THR A 176 6.93 14.43 -7.47
C THR A 176 7.29 14.09 -8.92
N SER A 177 7.26 15.09 -9.78
CA SER A 177 7.32 15.01 -11.24
C SER A 177 8.72 14.86 -11.87
N ARG A 178 9.74 14.26 -11.22
CA ARG A 178 11.10 14.14 -11.79
C ARG A 178 11.58 12.69 -11.88
N ASN A 179 12.13 12.32 -13.03
CA ASN A 179 12.61 10.97 -13.36
C ASN A 179 13.66 10.37 -12.39
N ALA A 180 14.44 11.18 -11.69
CA ALA A 180 15.40 10.72 -10.68
C ALA A 180 14.69 10.16 -9.41
N ALA A 181 13.48 10.61 -9.16
CA ALA A 181 12.68 10.21 -8.01
C ALA A 181 11.95 8.87 -8.17
N PHE A 182 12.01 8.24 -9.36
CA PHE A 182 11.24 7.04 -9.66
C PHE A 182 11.62 5.83 -8.78
N GLN A 183 12.92 5.58 -8.60
CA GLN A 183 13.39 4.49 -7.73
C GLN A 183 13.19 4.82 -6.24
N GLU A 184 13.42 6.08 -5.85
CA GLU A 184 13.24 6.54 -4.47
C GLU A 184 11.79 6.38 -4.00
N LYS A 185 10.80 6.66 -4.85
CA LYS A 185 9.39 6.48 -4.57
C LYS A 185 9.08 5.04 -4.14
N PHE A 186 9.56 4.05 -4.89
CA PHE A 186 9.32 2.64 -4.58
C PHE A 186 10.03 2.18 -3.31
N GLU A 187 11.22 2.74 -3.02
CA GLU A 187 11.90 2.46 -1.76
C GLU A 187 11.12 3.00 -0.55
N VAL A 188 10.58 4.22 -0.65
CA VAL A 188 9.74 4.80 0.41
C VAL A 188 8.47 3.98 0.61
N ARG A 189 7.81 3.57 -0.47
CA ARG A 189 6.60 2.73 -0.42
C ARG A 189 6.86 1.35 0.17
N LEU A 190 7.99 0.73 -0.17
CA LEU A 190 8.39 -0.54 0.44
C LEU A 190 8.61 -0.38 1.95
N ARG A 191 9.31 0.67 2.38
CA ARG A 191 9.51 0.97 3.81
C ARG A 191 8.17 1.22 4.52
N ALA A 192 7.25 1.96 3.89
CA ALA A 192 5.91 2.20 4.42
C ALA A 192 5.13 0.89 4.59
N SER A 193 5.11 0.02 3.58
CA SER A 193 4.47 -1.30 3.66
C SER A 193 5.06 -2.17 4.77
N GLN A 194 6.39 -2.12 4.97
CA GLN A 194 7.05 -2.85 6.06
C GLN A 194 6.67 -2.33 7.45
N VAL A 195 6.58 -1.01 7.63
CA VAL A 195 6.11 -0.39 8.89
C VAL A 195 4.65 -0.75 9.13
N LEU A 196 3.79 -0.60 8.14
CA LEU A 196 2.37 -0.95 8.23
C LEU A 196 2.17 -2.42 8.61
N ALA A 197 2.93 -3.33 8.01
CA ALA A 197 2.89 -4.76 8.36
C ALA A 197 3.36 -5.03 9.79
N ALA A 198 4.37 -4.31 10.28
CA ALA A 198 4.85 -4.44 11.65
C ALA A 198 3.83 -3.90 12.66
N LEU A 199 3.22 -2.74 12.37
CA LEU A 199 2.16 -2.15 13.18
C LEU A 199 0.89 -3.02 13.23
N TRP A 200 0.52 -3.63 12.10
CA TRP A 200 -0.61 -4.56 12.04
C TRP A 200 -0.41 -5.79 12.94
N ARG A 201 0.80 -6.37 12.94
CA ARG A 201 1.12 -7.55 13.79
C ARG A 201 1.19 -7.20 15.27
N GLY A 202 1.63 -5.98 15.62
CA GLY A 202 1.79 -5.55 17.02
C GLY A 202 2.81 -6.37 17.82
N THR A 203 2.80 -6.19 19.15
CA THR A 203 3.72 -6.86 20.09
C THR A 203 3.14 -8.10 20.79
N GLY A 204 1.82 -8.35 20.68
CA GLY A 204 1.15 -9.44 21.40
C GLY A 204 1.02 -10.73 20.59
N GLU A 205 1.20 -11.88 21.22
CA GLU A 205 1.01 -13.20 20.61
C GLU A 205 -0.40 -13.41 20.03
N ASN A 206 -1.40 -12.69 20.53
CA ASN A 206 -2.81 -12.81 20.15
C ASN A 206 -3.44 -11.54 19.55
N GLY A 207 -2.65 -10.48 19.26
CA GLY A 207 -3.18 -9.23 18.67
C GLY A 207 -4.18 -8.46 19.55
N ALA A 208 -4.51 -8.96 20.73
CA ALA A 208 -5.43 -8.31 21.65
C ALA A 208 -4.84 -6.98 22.15
N GLY A 209 -5.57 -5.87 21.91
CA GLY A 209 -5.11 -4.54 22.27
C GLY A 209 -4.17 -3.87 21.28
N ASN A 210 -4.06 -4.35 20.03
CA ASN A 210 -3.27 -3.68 19.01
C ASN A 210 -3.98 -2.41 18.51
N HIS A 211 -3.71 -1.30 19.19
CA HIS A 211 -4.29 0.01 18.87
C HIS A 211 -3.93 0.53 17.47
N GLN A 212 -2.79 0.11 16.91
CA GLN A 212 -2.40 0.50 15.57
C GLN A 212 -3.25 -0.22 14.51
N ARG A 213 -3.62 -1.47 14.76
CA ARG A 213 -4.56 -2.21 13.93
C ARG A 213 -5.95 -1.58 13.97
N GLU A 214 -6.42 -1.14 15.15
CA GLU A 214 -7.69 -0.43 15.27
C GLU A 214 -7.68 0.93 14.54
N ALA A 215 -6.56 1.67 14.59
CA ALA A 215 -6.40 2.90 13.81
C ALA A 215 -6.44 2.65 12.29
N TRP A 216 -5.90 1.52 11.84
CA TRP A 216 -6.04 1.07 10.45
C TRP A 216 -7.50 0.79 10.09
N LEU A 217 -8.17 -0.01 10.91
CA LEU A 217 -9.58 -0.39 10.68
C LEU A 217 -10.50 0.84 10.72
N ALA A 218 -10.24 1.82 11.58
CA ALA A 218 -10.97 3.08 11.59
C ALA A 218 -10.79 3.87 10.28
N ALA A 219 -9.59 3.91 9.71
CA ALA A 219 -9.38 4.53 8.40
C ALA A 219 -10.06 3.75 7.25
N ALA A 220 -10.13 2.42 7.37
CA ALA A 220 -10.85 1.56 6.44
C ALA A 220 -12.38 1.80 6.53
N ASP A 221 -12.94 1.93 7.74
CA ASP A 221 -14.36 2.23 7.94
C ASP A 221 -14.75 3.57 7.34
N GLU A 222 -13.88 4.61 7.43
CA GLU A 222 -14.12 5.91 6.78
C GLU A 222 -14.26 5.75 5.24
N ALA A 223 -13.41 4.92 4.64
CA ALA A 223 -13.47 4.68 3.19
C ALA A 223 -14.67 3.79 2.81
N ALA A 224 -15.03 2.81 3.64
CA ALA A 224 -16.19 1.95 3.40
C ALA A 224 -17.52 2.69 3.57
N GLY A 225 -17.57 3.70 4.44
CA GLY A 225 -18.75 4.55 4.68
C GLY A 225 -19.00 5.63 3.63
N ALA A 226 -18.05 5.84 2.70
CA ALA A 226 -18.19 6.83 1.64
C ALA A 226 -19.28 6.42 0.63
N SER A 227 -20.14 7.35 0.25
CA SER A 227 -21.35 7.09 -0.55
C SER A 227 -21.07 6.81 -2.03
N GLY A 228 -19.87 7.14 -2.52
CA GLY A 228 -19.49 6.97 -3.92
C GLY A 228 -18.00 6.87 -4.16
N ALA A 229 -17.62 6.51 -5.40
CA ALA A 229 -16.24 6.33 -5.80
C ALA A 229 -15.37 7.57 -5.59
N ALA A 230 -15.92 8.77 -5.81
CA ALA A 230 -15.23 10.04 -5.61
C ALA A 230 -14.90 10.28 -4.14
N GLU A 231 -15.87 10.07 -3.25
CA GLU A 231 -15.64 10.20 -1.80
C GLU A 231 -14.63 9.19 -1.27
N VAL A 232 -14.68 7.93 -1.73
CA VAL A 232 -13.64 6.92 -1.40
C VAL A 232 -12.27 7.42 -1.81
N ALA A 233 -12.15 8.02 -3.02
CA ALA A 233 -10.88 8.54 -3.53
C ALA A 233 -10.31 9.70 -2.72
N GLU A 234 -11.15 10.47 -2.02
CA GLU A 234 -10.73 11.57 -1.16
C GLU A 234 -10.25 11.11 0.22
N THR A 235 -10.68 9.92 0.66
CA THR A 235 -10.22 9.38 1.95
C THR A 235 -8.73 9.01 1.89
N ILE A 236 -8.06 9.11 3.04
CA ILE A 236 -6.65 8.68 3.15
C ILE A 236 -6.48 7.22 2.74
N TYR A 237 -7.39 6.36 3.18
CA TYR A 237 -7.35 4.94 2.89
C TYR A 237 -7.67 4.63 1.43
N GLY A 238 -8.63 5.30 0.83
CA GLY A 238 -8.98 5.14 -0.59
C GLY A 238 -7.83 5.54 -1.53
N ARG A 239 -7.16 6.67 -1.26
CA ARG A 239 -5.94 7.06 -1.99
C ARG A 239 -4.83 6.02 -1.86
N PHE A 240 -4.61 5.52 -0.64
CA PHE A 240 -3.65 4.45 -0.40
C PHE A 240 -3.97 3.18 -1.19
N MET A 241 -5.22 2.72 -1.17
CA MET A 241 -5.69 1.55 -1.94
C MET A 241 -5.42 1.71 -3.43
N HIS A 242 -5.71 2.90 -3.97
CA HIS A 242 -5.47 3.23 -5.37
C HIS A 242 -4.00 3.03 -5.75
N PHE A 243 -3.07 3.62 -4.99
CA PHE A 243 -1.64 3.51 -5.29
C PHE A 243 -1.09 2.11 -5.01
N LEU A 244 -1.59 1.43 -3.98
CA LEU A 244 -1.19 0.07 -3.67
C LEU A 244 -1.45 -0.89 -4.84
N LEU A 245 -2.65 -0.85 -5.43
CA LEU A 245 -3.00 -1.67 -6.60
C LEU A 245 -2.21 -1.24 -7.85
N THR A 246 -2.07 0.06 -8.08
CA THR A 246 -1.32 0.59 -9.23
C THR A 246 0.13 0.13 -9.20
N ASP A 247 0.79 0.26 -8.06
CA ASP A 247 2.17 -0.18 -7.90
C ASP A 247 2.31 -1.69 -8.04
N ALA A 248 1.40 -2.44 -7.42
CA ALA A 248 1.42 -3.90 -7.48
C ALA A 248 1.34 -4.39 -8.94
N ILE A 249 0.39 -3.86 -9.72
CA ILE A 249 0.21 -4.22 -11.14
C ILE A 249 1.43 -3.82 -11.96
N TYR A 250 1.84 -2.54 -11.85
CA TYR A 250 2.94 -1.99 -12.64
C TYR A 250 4.25 -2.75 -12.41
N LEU A 251 4.60 -2.96 -11.14
CA LEU A 251 5.88 -3.60 -10.79
C LEU A 251 5.89 -5.08 -11.12
N LEU A 252 4.76 -5.77 -10.95
CA LEU A 252 4.69 -7.17 -11.35
C LEU A 252 4.81 -7.30 -12.88
N ASP A 253 4.12 -6.45 -13.64
CA ASP A 253 4.19 -6.46 -15.11
C ASP A 253 5.63 -6.26 -15.58
N GLN A 254 6.30 -5.22 -15.08
CA GLN A 254 7.70 -4.95 -15.39
C GLN A 254 8.65 -6.09 -14.95
N ALA A 255 8.41 -6.69 -13.78
CA ALA A 255 9.22 -7.81 -13.32
C ALA A 255 9.02 -9.05 -14.18
N LEU A 256 7.78 -9.37 -14.56
CA LEU A 256 7.47 -10.54 -15.41
C LEU A 256 8.05 -10.38 -16.82
N GLU A 257 8.01 -9.19 -17.41
CA GLU A 257 8.62 -8.91 -18.71
C GLU A 257 10.15 -9.13 -18.64
N LYS A 258 10.79 -8.58 -17.63
CA LYS A 258 12.23 -8.75 -17.43
C LYS A 258 12.62 -10.20 -17.07
N LEU A 259 11.80 -10.92 -16.31
CA LEU A 259 12.01 -12.35 -16.05
C LEU A 259 11.95 -13.18 -17.32
N LYS A 260 10.99 -12.89 -18.23
CA LYS A 260 10.93 -13.56 -19.55
C LYS A 260 12.19 -13.30 -20.37
N MET A 261 12.68 -12.05 -20.33
CA MET A 261 13.92 -11.68 -21.02
C MET A 261 15.14 -12.43 -20.47
N ILE A 262 15.29 -12.49 -19.14
CA ILE A 262 16.37 -13.26 -18.47
C ILE A 262 16.27 -14.74 -18.83
N ALA A 263 15.08 -15.33 -18.73
CA ALA A 263 14.85 -16.74 -19.04
C ALA A 263 15.16 -17.10 -20.52
N ALA A 264 14.81 -16.21 -21.46
CA ALA A 264 15.12 -16.37 -22.89
C ALA A 264 16.62 -16.35 -23.14
N HIS A 265 17.35 -15.41 -22.53
CA HIS A 265 18.81 -15.32 -22.63
C HIS A 265 19.50 -16.54 -22.02
N GLU A 266 19.08 -16.98 -20.83
CA GLU A 266 19.61 -18.18 -20.18
C GLU A 266 19.39 -19.46 -21.00
N LYS A 267 18.24 -19.56 -21.68
CA LYS A 267 17.93 -20.67 -22.57
C LYS A 267 18.82 -20.67 -23.80
N ALA A 268 18.97 -19.51 -24.47
CA ALA A 268 19.82 -19.37 -25.64
C ALA A 268 21.29 -19.70 -25.33
N SER A 269 21.81 -19.26 -24.19
CA SER A 269 23.17 -19.56 -23.72
C SER A 269 23.36 -21.05 -23.40
N ALA A 270 22.30 -21.77 -22.95
CA ALA A 270 22.36 -23.21 -22.68
C ALA A 270 22.31 -24.05 -23.95
N GLU A 271 21.65 -23.58 -25.01
CA GLU A 271 21.52 -24.28 -26.28
C GLU A 271 22.74 -24.08 -27.21
N GLY A 272 23.78 -23.36 -26.72
CA GLY A 272 25.05 -23.19 -27.46
C GLY A 272 24.95 -22.29 -28.69
N ASN A 273 23.91 -21.44 -28.75
CA ASN A 273 23.68 -20.51 -29.87
C ASN A 273 24.48 -19.23 -29.70
N GLU A 274 25.78 -19.35 -29.31
CA GLU A 274 26.73 -18.26 -29.37
C GLU A 274 27.11 -18.02 -30.84
N GLY A 275 26.44 -17.05 -31.46
CA GLY A 275 26.94 -16.43 -32.66
C GLY A 275 26.74 -17.16 -33.96
N SER A 276 25.53 -17.28 -34.47
CA SER A 276 25.31 -17.35 -35.92
C SER A 276 24.51 -16.14 -36.34
N GLY A 277 25.23 -15.05 -36.63
CA GLY A 277 24.67 -13.87 -37.26
C GLY A 277 24.31 -14.18 -38.71
N ASN A 278 23.14 -14.73 -38.94
CA ASN A 278 22.38 -14.55 -40.17
C ASN A 278 21.05 -15.32 -40.10
N ASN A 279 20.09 -14.81 -39.34
CA ASN A 279 18.71 -15.15 -39.62
C ASN A 279 17.84 -13.91 -39.39
N SER A 280 17.33 -13.36 -40.47
CA SER A 280 16.50 -12.17 -40.55
C SER A 280 15.08 -12.43 -40.04
N ASN A 281 14.94 -12.75 -38.77
CA ASN A 281 13.69 -12.68 -38.03
C ASN A 281 13.91 -11.86 -36.78
N ASN A 282 13.19 -10.76 -36.65
CA ASN A 282 13.22 -9.63 -35.75
C ASN A 282 13.11 -9.92 -34.23
N ASN A 283 13.71 -11.02 -33.73
CA ASN A 283 13.88 -11.30 -32.28
C ASN A 283 15.38 -11.25 -31.95
N GLN A 284 15.91 -10.03 -31.82
CA GLN A 284 17.25 -9.85 -31.24
C GLN A 284 17.21 -10.39 -29.80
N LEU A 285 18.10 -11.36 -29.49
CA LEU A 285 18.33 -11.79 -28.12
C LEU A 285 18.77 -10.58 -27.27
N PRO A 286 18.29 -10.48 -26.01
CA PRO A 286 18.70 -9.40 -25.12
C PRO A 286 20.22 -9.39 -24.95
N SER A 287 20.81 -8.21 -24.93
CA SER A 287 22.24 -8.03 -24.66
C SER A 287 22.57 -8.40 -23.20
N GLU A 288 23.83 -8.75 -22.92
CA GLU A 288 24.29 -9.01 -21.55
C GLU A 288 24.06 -7.80 -20.63
N GLN A 289 24.15 -6.58 -21.15
CA GLN A 289 23.89 -5.37 -20.38
C GLN A 289 22.42 -5.25 -19.98
N GLU A 290 21.48 -5.49 -20.90
CA GLU A 290 20.04 -5.49 -20.60
C GLU A 290 19.67 -6.57 -19.58
N VAL A 291 20.28 -7.76 -19.67
CA VAL A 291 20.08 -8.84 -18.69
C VAL A 291 20.64 -8.46 -17.33
N ALA A 292 21.79 -7.81 -17.26
CA ALA A 292 22.39 -7.32 -16.02
C ALA A 292 21.52 -6.24 -15.35
N GLU A 293 20.98 -5.30 -16.11
CA GLU A 293 20.05 -4.28 -15.63
C GLU A 293 18.74 -4.91 -15.13
N ALA A 294 18.17 -5.85 -15.89
CA ALA A 294 17.00 -6.60 -15.49
C ALA A 294 17.21 -7.37 -14.18
N SER A 295 18.36 -8.04 -14.03
CA SER A 295 18.71 -8.80 -12.84
C SER A 295 18.88 -7.94 -11.58
N ARG A 296 19.17 -6.65 -11.74
CA ARG A 296 19.21 -5.68 -10.63
C ARG A 296 17.81 -5.13 -10.30
N PHE A 297 16.97 -4.92 -11.30
CA PHE A 297 15.63 -4.35 -11.14
C PHE A 297 14.63 -5.35 -10.55
N VAL A 298 14.62 -6.60 -11.06
CA VAL A 298 13.60 -7.62 -10.73
C VAL A 298 13.46 -7.87 -9.24
N PRO A 299 14.53 -8.05 -8.44
CA PRO A 299 14.39 -8.30 -7.01
C PRO A 299 13.65 -7.19 -6.26
N ALA A 300 13.98 -5.92 -6.54
CA ALA A 300 13.35 -4.78 -5.89
C ALA A 300 11.87 -4.64 -6.28
N ALA A 301 11.55 -4.84 -7.56
CA ALA A 301 10.18 -4.80 -8.05
C ALA A 301 9.32 -5.92 -7.45
N LEU A 302 9.85 -7.14 -7.35
CA LEU A 302 9.16 -8.27 -6.73
C LEU A 302 9.01 -8.12 -5.22
N ASP A 303 10.01 -7.54 -4.52
CA ASP A 303 9.90 -7.25 -3.08
C ASP A 303 8.73 -6.30 -2.79
N LEU A 304 8.57 -5.24 -3.57
CA LEU A 304 7.45 -4.30 -3.37
C LEU A 304 6.11 -4.91 -3.83
N SER A 305 6.06 -5.61 -4.97
CA SER A 305 4.83 -6.32 -5.39
C SER A 305 4.38 -7.34 -4.34
N ALA A 306 5.31 -8.11 -3.77
CA ALA A 306 5.02 -9.04 -2.68
C ALA A 306 4.55 -8.32 -1.41
N ALA A 307 5.15 -7.17 -1.07
CA ALA A 307 4.72 -6.37 0.07
C ALA A 307 3.31 -5.78 -0.14
N CYS A 308 2.95 -5.37 -1.36
CA CYS A 308 1.60 -4.93 -1.70
C CYS A 308 0.57 -6.06 -1.54
N LEU A 309 0.87 -7.25 -2.07
CA LEU A 309 0.00 -8.42 -1.91
C LEU A 309 -0.11 -8.88 -0.44
N ASP A 310 0.98 -8.82 0.33
CA ASP A 310 0.94 -9.12 1.77
C ASP A 310 0.08 -8.11 2.52
N THR A 311 0.15 -6.82 2.12
CA THR A 311 -0.69 -5.77 2.68
C THR A 311 -2.17 -6.04 2.41
N LEU A 312 -2.54 -6.39 1.18
CA LEU A 312 -3.88 -6.84 0.84
C LEU A 312 -4.29 -8.03 1.70
N ARG A 313 -3.46 -9.05 1.77
CA ARG A 313 -3.76 -10.30 2.49
C ARG A 313 -4.03 -10.09 3.97
N TYR A 314 -3.21 -9.31 4.69
CA TYR A 314 -3.44 -9.11 6.11
C TYR A 314 -4.55 -8.09 6.39
N SER A 315 -4.69 -7.04 5.58
CA SER A 315 -5.74 -6.03 5.78
C SER A 315 -7.14 -6.57 5.49
N THR A 316 -7.29 -7.47 4.52
CA THR A 316 -8.58 -8.10 4.19
C THR A 316 -8.94 -9.30 5.08
N ALA A 317 -8.05 -9.69 6.00
CA ALA A 317 -8.32 -10.82 6.91
C ALA A 317 -9.48 -10.57 7.88
N GLU A 318 -9.86 -9.31 8.07
CA GLU A 318 -11.03 -8.90 8.84
C GLU A 318 -12.07 -8.24 7.94
N PRO A 319 -13.38 -8.49 8.18
CA PRO A 319 -14.46 -7.90 7.37
C PRO A 319 -14.38 -6.37 7.27
N ARG A 320 -14.09 -5.66 8.36
CA ARG A 320 -13.90 -4.20 8.37
C ARG A 320 -12.78 -3.75 7.42
N GLY A 321 -11.68 -4.49 7.40
CA GLY A 321 -10.55 -4.20 6.51
C GLY A 321 -10.81 -4.59 5.05
N ALA A 322 -11.67 -5.57 4.80
CA ALA A 322 -12.09 -6.00 3.48
C ALA A 322 -13.17 -5.09 2.85
N ALA A 323 -14.05 -4.49 3.66
CA ALA A 323 -15.20 -3.71 3.21
C ALA A 323 -14.84 -2.58 2.19
N PRO A 324 -13.78 -1.76 2.38
CA PRO A 324 -13.44 -0.72 1.40
C PRO A 324 -13.14 -1.25 0.01
N TRP A 325 -12.56 -2.46 -0.10
CA TRP A 325 -12.20 -3.10 -1.37
C TRP A 325 -13.42 -3.59 -2.15
N LEU A 326 -14.56 -3.77 -1.45
CA LEU A 326 -15.84 -4.19 -2.00
C LEU A 326 -16.79 -3.03 -2.31
N THR A 327 -16.39 -1.79 -2.05
CA THR A 327 -17.18 -0.61 -2.41
C THR A 327 -17.34 -0.48 -3.92
N ARG A 328 -18.45 0.13 -4.37
CA ARG A 328 -18.78 0.33 -5.80
C ARG A 328 -17.62 0.96 -6.60
N GLY A 329 -16.82 1.84 -5.97
CA GLY A 329 -15.69 2.49 -6.62
C GLY A 329 -14.43 1.63 -6.73
N MET A 330 -14.30 0.55 -5.95
CA MET A 330 -13.08 -0.24 -5.85
C MET A 330 -13.23 -1.70 -6.27
N ILE A 331 -14.43 -2.27 -6.17
CA ILE A 331 -14.66 -3.71 -6.36
C ILE A 331 -14.17 -4.22 -7.73
N GLN A 332 -14.50 -3.51 -8.81
CA GLN A 332 -14.09 -3.91 -10.16
C GLN A 332 -12.57 -3.81 -10.30
N ARG A 333 -11.98 -2.71 -9.88
CA ARG A 333 -10.53 -2.51 -9.95
C ARG A 333 -9.76 -3.54 -9.12
N THR A 334 -10.31 -3.92 -7.97
CA THR A 334 -9.75 -4.98 -7.13
C THR A 334 -9.81 -6.32 -7.85
N ALA A 335 -10.96 -6.67 -8.43
CA ALA A 335 -11.13 -7.90 -9.19
C ALA A 335 -10.19 -7.96 -10.41
N ASP A 336 -10.10 -6.88 -11.20
CA ASP A 336 -9.21 -6.77 -12.36
C ASP A 336 -7.74 -7.02 -11.96
N ALA A 337 -7.28 -6.39 -10.86
CA ALA A 337 -5.91 -6.55 -10.37
C ALA A 337 -5.64 -7.99 -9.93
N LEU A 338 -6.55 -8.59 -9.17
CA LEU A 338 -6.42 -9.96 -8.68
C LEU A 338 -6.42 -10.97 -9.83
N ASN A 339 -7.32 -10.82 -10.81
CA ASN A 339 -7.37 -11.67 -12.00
C ASN A 339 -6.09 -11.56 -12.83
N TYR A 340 -5.57 -10.35 -13.04
CA TYR A 340 -4.32 -10.11 -13.74
C TYR A 340 -3.15 -10.86 -13.08
N PHE A 341 -3.00 -10.74 -11.76
CA PHE A 341 -2.00 -11.46 -11.00
C PHE A 341 -2.18 -12.99 -11.11
N LEU A 342 -3.41 -13.47 -10.97
CA LEU A 342 -3.70 -14.89 -11.04
C LEU A 342 -3.38 -15.46 -12.42
N ALA A 343 -3.79 -14.77 -13.49
CA ALA A 343 -3.51 -15.15 -14.87
C ALA A 343 -1.99 -15.19 -15.15
N ALA A 344 -1.22 -14.24 -14.60
CA ALA A 344 0.23 -14.22 -14.74
C ALA A 344 0.91 -15.41 -14.06
N LEU A 345 0.39 -15.87 -12.91
CA LEU A 345 0.99 -16.95 -12.12
C LEU A 345 0.59 -18.35 -12.60
N VAL A 346 -0.64 -18.55 -13.09
CA VAL A 346 -1.15 -19.88 -13.45
C VAL A 346 -1.36 -20.08 -14.95
N GLY A 347 -1.50 -18.98 -15.71
CA GLY A 347 -1.75 -19.00 -17.14
C GLY A 347 -0.59 -19.53 -17.99
N PRO A 348 -0.79 -19.63 -19.31
CA PRO A 348 0.21 -20.19 -20.24
C PRO A 348 1.54 -19.40 -20.23
N ALA A 349 1.51 -18.12 -19.92
CA ALA A 349 2.68 -17.24 -19.87
C ALA A 349 3.73 -17.66 -18.83
N ARG A 350 3.35 -18.44 -17.81
CA ARG A 350 4.27 -18.95 -16.76
C ARG A 350 5.40 -19.80 -17.29
N LYS A 351 5.21 -20.45 -18.45
CA LYS A 351 6.24 -21.31 -19.04
C LYS A 351 7.51 -20.54 -19.42
N GLY A 352 7.38 -19.25 -19.75
CA GLY A 352 8.49 -18.37 -20.06
C GLY A 352 9.20 -17.75 -18.84
N LEU A 353 8.76 -18.08 -17.62
CA LEU A 353 9.28 -17.49 -16.37
C LEU A 353 10.24 -18.42 -15.62
N LYS A 354 10.73 -19.48 -16.26
CA LYS A 354 11.73 -20.38 -15.67
C LYS A 354 13.12 -19.78 -15.78
N VAL A 355 13.67 -19.33 -14.66
CA VAL A 355 15.02 -18.81 -14.52
C VAL A 355 15.90 -19.80 -13.75
N ARG A 356 17.23 -19.74 -13.92
CA ARG A 356 18.19 -20.64 -13.26
C ARG A 356 18.23 -20.45 -11.75
N ASP A 357 18.26 -19.19 -11.30
CA ASP A 357 18.30 -18.85 -9.88
C ASP A 357 17.11 -17.94 -9.49
N PRO A 358 15.94 -18.54 -9.22
CA PRO A 358 14.77 -17.78 -8.77
C PRO A 358 14.99 -17.15 -7.39
N GLY A 359 15.87 -17.73 -6.55
CA GLY A 359 16.17 -17.20 -5.23
C GLY A 359 16.95 -15.89 -5.28
N ALA A 360 17.95 -15.77 -6.15
CA ALA A 360 18.68 -14.51 -6.36
C ALA A 360 17.77 -13.41 -6.93
N LEU A 361 16.82 -13.78 -7.78
CA LEU A 361 15.83 -12.86 -8.35
C LEU A 361 14.61 -12.62 -7.45
N ARG A 362 14.54 -13.22 -6.26
CA ARG A 362 13.40 -13.18 -5.34
C ARG A 362 12.07 -13.62 -5.98
N TRP A 363 12.14 -14.45 -6.99
CA TRP A 363 10.99 -14.98 -7.69
C TRP A 363 10.41 -16.19 -6.97
N ASP A 364 9.34 -15.99 -6.20
CA ASP A 364 8.60 -17.06 -5.51
C ASP A 364 7.11 -17.04 -5.90
N PRO A 365 6.79 -17.63 -7.07
CA PRO A 365 5.41 -17.68 -7.57
C PRO A 365 4.46 -18.46 -6.66
N LYS A 366 4.97 -19.39 -5.83
CA LYS A 366 4.13 -20.17 -4.90
C LYS A 366 3.62 -19.29 -3.76
N SER A 367 4.50 -18.53 -3.12
CA SER A 367 4.11 -17.59 -2.06
C SER A 367 3.16 -16.51 -2.58
N LEU A 368 3.41 -15.97 -3.79
CA LEU A 368 2.52 -15.01 -4.43
C LEU A 368 1.14 -15.61 -4.70
N LEU A 369 1.07 -16.85 -5.22
CA LEU A 369 -0.19 -17.54 -5.48
C LEU A 369 -0.99 -17.81 -4.20
N VAL A 370 -0.32 -18.20 -3.11
CA VAL A 370 -0.95 -18.40 -1.79
C VAL A 370 -1.53 -17.09 -1.26
N SER A 371 -0.76 -16.01 -1.31
CA SER A 371 -1.22 -14.69 -0.84
C SER A 371 -2.43 -14.23 -1.64
N LEU A 372 -2.38 -14.36 -2.96
CA LEU A 372 -3.44 -13.97 -3.87
C LEU A 372 -4.73 -14.78 -3.64
N ALA A 373 -4.61 -16.11 -3.59
CA ALA A 373 -5.76 -16.98 -3.33
C ALA A 373 -6.39 -16.70 -1.96
N THR A 374 -5.56 -16.37 -0.96
CA THR A 374 -6.05 -15.98 0.37
C THR A 374 -6.82 -14.65 0.32
N VAL A 375 -6.38 -13.67 -0.46
CA VAL A 375 -7.12 -12.40 -0.65
C VAL A 375 -8.49 -12.65 -1.29
N TYR A 376 -8.58 -13.49 -2.32
CA TYR A 376 -9.86 -13.86 -2.91
C TYR A 376 -10.82 -14.49 -1.87
N VAL A 377 -10.30 -15.40 -1.05
CA VAL A 377 -11.10 -16.05 0.01
C VAL A 377 -11.58 -15.03 1.04
N HIS A 378 -10.74 -14.10 1.46
CA HIS A 378 -11.12 -13.05 2.41
C HIS A 378 -12.19 -12.12 1.84
N LEU A 379 -12.04 -11.66 0.61
CA LEU A 379 -13.00 -10.78 -0.03
C LEU A 379 -14.34 -11.48 -0.30
N ALA A 380 -14.30 -12.74 -0.73
CA ALA A 380 -15.53 -13.53 -0.88
C ALA A 380 -16.27 -13.70 0.45
N ALA A 381 -15.55 -14.05 1.52
CA ALA A 381 -16.15 -14.19 2.86
C ALA A 381 -16.75 -12.87 3.38
N ALA A 382 -16.06 -11.74 3.18
CA ALA A 382 -16.56 -10.43 3.58
C ALA A 382 -17.78 -10.00 2.73
N ALA A 383 -17.79 -10.33 1.44
CA ALA A 383 -18.95 -10.12 0.59
C ALA A 383 -20.15 -10.92 1.08
N ASP A 384 -19.98 -12.19 1.47
CA ASP A 384 -21.05 -13.04 2.03
C ASP A 384 -21.64 -12.46 3.33
N GLU A 385 -20.80 -11.89 4.22
CA GLU A 385 -21.28 -11.23 5.45
C GLU A 385 -22.10 -9.97 5.17
N GLU A 386 -21.68 -9.13 4.25
CA GLU A 386 -22.43 -7.93 3.84
C GLU A 386 -23.76 -8.30 3.19
N GLU A 387 -23.83 -9.42 2.48
CA GLU A 387 -25.03 -9.96 1.86
C GLU A 387 -26.05 -10.48 2.84
N SER A 388 -25.57 -11.23 3.83
CA SER A 388 -26.42 -11.72 4.92
C SER A 388 -27.13 -10.57 5.63
N LYS A 389 -26.52 -9.36 5.63
CA LYS A 389 -27.10 -8.13 6.21
C LYS A 389 -28.06 -7.40 5.27
N LYS A 390 -27.87 -7.47 3.95
CA LYS A 390 -28.59 -6.66 2.94
C LYS A 390 -29.41 -7.48 1.91
N GLY A 391 -29.32 -8.80 1.93
CA GLY A 391 -30.17 -9.69 1.11
C GLY A 391 -29.76 -9.85 -0.36
N ALA A 392 -28.58 -9.39 -0.77
CA ALA A 392 -28.10 -9.61 -2.14
C ALA A 392 -26.64 -9.20 -2.29
N ALA A 393 -25.64 -10.07 -2.30
CA ALA A 393 -24.37 -9.60 -2.75
C ALA A 393 -23.14 -10.52 -2.84
N THR A 394 -23.08 -11.83 -2.57
CA THR A 394 -22.01 -12.74 -3.07
C THR A 394 -21.91 -12.60 -4.58
N ALA A 395 -23.01 -12.25 -5.21
CA ALA A 395 -23.14 -11.90 -6.60
C ALA A 395 -22.24 -10.72 -7.00
N ALA A 396 -22.06 -9.67 -6.18
CA ALA A 396 -21.38 -8.46 -6.65
C ALA A 396 -19.87 -8.65 -6.84
N PHE A 397 -19.15 -9.32 -5.91
CA PHE A 397 -17.73 -9.59 -6.08
C PHE A 397 -17.47 -10.64 -7.17
N ALA A 398 -18.28 -11.71 -7.22
CA ALA A 398 -18.20 -12.70 -8.28
C ALA A 398 -18.49 -12.10 -9.66
N ALA A 399 -19.48 -11.21 -9.75
CA ALA A 399 -19.78 -10.46 -10.97
C ALA A 399 -18.63 -9.56 -11.40
N ALA A 400 -17.98 -8.84 -10.46
CA ALA A 400 -16.81 -8.04 -10.75
C ALA A 400 -15.62 -8.89 -11.24
N VAL A 401 -15.41 -10.07 -10.64
CA VAL A 401 -14.40 -11.03 -11.10
C VAL A 401 -14.68 -11.47 -12.54
N ALA A 402 -15.95 -11.80 -12.85
CA ALA A 402 -16.35 -12.26 -14.17
C ALA A 402 -16.34 -11.16 -15.25
N ALA A 403 -16.56 -9.90 -14.86
CA ALA A 403 -16.62 -8.76 -15.77
C ALA A 403 -15.25 -8.31 -16.33
N ASP A 404 -14.15 -8.84 -15.81
CA ASP A 404 -12.80 -8.55 -16.31
C ASP A 404 -12.54 -9.25 -17.67
N ALA A 405 -12.85 -8.57 -18.76
CA ALA A 405 -12.67 -9.09 -20.11
C ALA A 405 -11.20 -9.37 -20.52
N ARG A 406 -10.21 -8.89 -19.75
CA ARG A 406 -8.78 -9.00 -20.10
C ARG A 406 -8.14 -10.24 -19.51
N SER A 407 -8.41 -10.50 -18.23
CA SER A 407 -7.66 -11.50 -17.44
C SER A 407 -8.54 -12.67 -17.00
N PHE A 408 -9.86 -12.45 -16.88
CA PHE A 408 -10.77 -13.53 -16.54
C PHE A 408 -10.93 -14.52 -17.69
N SER A 409 -10.92 -15.79 -17.36
CA SER A 409 -11.32 -16.89 -18.24
C SER A 409 -11.89 -18.02 -17.38
N ARG A 410 -12.80 -18.82 -17.92
CA ARG A 410 -13.38 -19.98 -17.20
C ARG A 410 -12.33 -21.02 -16.74
N ARG A 411 -11.11 -20.96 -17.27
CA ARG A 411 -9.97 -21.80 -16.84
C ARG A 411 -9.14 -21.19 -15.72
N LEU A 412 -9.29 -19.90 -15.43
CA LEU A 412 -8.42 -19.17 -14.50
C LEU A 412 -8.40 -19.82 -13.10
N PHE A 413 -9.57 -20.02 -12.51
CA PHE A 413 -9.69 -20.64 -11.19
C PHE A 413 -9.44 -22.16 -11.20
N PRO A 414 -9.93 -22.96 -12.15
CA PRO A 414 -9.55 -24.36 -12.28
C PRO A 414 -8.05 -24.59 -12.36
N ASP A 415 -7.31 -23.82 -13.16
CA ASP A 415 -5.85 -23.90 -13.27
C ASP A 415 -5.16 -23.53 -11.94
N ALA A 416 -5.65 -22.50 -11.25
CA ALA A 416 -5.16 -22.10 -9.92
C ALA A 416 -5.40 -23.19 -8.88
N LEU A 417 -6.60 -23.74 -8.82
CA LEU A 417 -7.00 -24.80 -7.90
C LEU A 417 -6.17 -26.07 -8.14
N ALA A 418 -5.90 -26.42 -9.40
CA ALA A 418 -5.07 -27.57 -9.74
C ALA A 418 -3.64 -27.43 -9.17
N VAL A 419 -3.05 -26.23 -9.27
CA VAL A 419 -1.72 -25.95 -8.71
C VAL A 419 -1.75 -25.95 -7.19
N LEU A 420 -2.73 -25.27 -6.57
CA LEU A 420 -2.86 -25.15 -5.11
C LEU A 420 -3.10 -26.49 -4.44
N ARG A 421 -3.96 -27.35 -5.02
CA ARG A 421 -4.22 -28.71 -4.55
C ARG A 421 -3.02 -29.63 -4.77
N GLY A 422 -2.43 -29.59 -5.97
CA GLY A 422 -1.29 -30.45 -6.32
C GLY A 422 -0.05 -30.23 -5.47
N LEU A 423 0.12 -29.03 -4.94
CA LEU A 423 1.23 -28.64 -4.06
C LEU A 423 0.84 -28.53 -2.57
N ALA A 424 -0.43 -28.82 -2.21
CA ALA A 424 -0.98 -28.71 -0.85
C ALA A 424 -0.68 -27.35 -0.20
N LEU A 425 -0.85 -26.26 -0.95
CA LEU A 425 -0.45 -24.90 -0.54
C LEU A 425 -1.46 -24.20 0.36
N LEU A 426 -2.73 -24.63 0.35
CA LEU A 426 -3.81 -24.03 1.14
C LEU A 426 -4.60 -25.11 1.91
N PRO A 427 -5.22 -24.74 3.05
CA PRO A 427 -6.15 -25.61 3.77
C PRO A 427 -7.37 -25.99 2.89
N PRO A 428 -7.99 -27.16 3.10
CA PRO A 428 -9.16 -27.60 2.35
C PRO A 428 -10.32 -26.57 2.37
N ALA A 429 -10.62 -25.99 3.52
CA ALA A 429 -11.67 -24.99 3.65
C ALA A 429 -11.46 -23.74 2.76
N SER A 430 -10.21 -23.30 2.59
CA SER A 430 -9.87 -22.19 1.70
C SER A 430 -9.97 -22.59 0.22
N LEU A 431 -9.63 -23.82 -0.11
CA LEU A 431 -9.81 -24.36 -1.47
C LEU A 431 -11.28 -24.46 -1.84
N ASP A 432 -12.13 -24.94 -0.90
CA ASP A 432 -13.58 -25.01 -1.07
C ASP A 432 -14.21 -23.62 -1.24
N ALA A 433 -13.73 -22.62 -0.48
CA ALA A 433 -14.19 -21.25 -0.61
C ALA A 433 -13.82 -20.65 -1.97
N LEU A 434 -12.59 -20.89 -2.45
CA LEU A 434 -12.14 -20.45 -3.77
C LEU A 434 -12.95 -21.15 -4.90
N GLU A 435 -13.31 -22.41 -4.72
CA GLU A 435 -14.14 -23.16 -5.68
C GLU A 435 -15.57 -22.63 -5.74
N ARG A 436 -16.16 -22.25 -4.59
CA ARG A 436 -17.47 -21.58 -4.55
C ARG A 436 -17.42 -20.25 -5.29
N LEU A 437 -16.37 -19.43 -5.06
CA LEU A 437 -16.20 -18.17 -5.76
C LEU A 437 -16.07 -18.38 -7.27
N ALA A 438 -15.28 -19.38 -7.70
CA ALA A 438 -15.14 -19.74 -9.11
C ALA A 438 -16.48 -20.08 -9.76
N SER A 439 -17.29 -20.92 -9.10
CA SER A 439 -18.63 -21.30 -9.58
C SER A 439 -19.57 -20.10 -9.63
N ALA A 440 -19.51 -19.19 -8.67
CA ALA A 440 -20.29 -17.96 -8.66
C ALA A 440 -19.88 -17.00 -9.79
N ALA A 441 -18.57 -16.88 -10.06
CA ALA A 441 -18.05 -16.06 -11.17
C ALA A 441 -18.46 -16.64 -12.53
N ASP A 442 -18.40 -17.96 -12.72
CA ASP A 442 -18.89 -18.59 -13.96
C ASP A 442 -20.40 -18.37 -14.16
N ALA A 443 -21.20 -18.48 -13.11
CA ALA A 443 -22.63 -18.20 -13.16
C ALA A 443 -22.94 -16.73 -13.49
N ALA A 444 -22.13 -15.79 -12.94
CA ALA A 444 -22.23 -14.36 -13.26
C ALA A 444 -21.87 -14.08 -14.73
N ALA A 445 -20.82 -14.73 -15.26
CA ALA A 445 -20.45 -14.63 -16.67
C ALA A 445 -21.57 -15.15 -17.57
N ASP A 446 -22.20 -16.30 -17.23
CA ASP A 446 -23.34 -16.85 -17.99
C ASP A 446 -24.57 -15.91 -17.94
N ALA A 447 -24.78 -15.18 -16.85
CA ALA A 447 -25.83 -14.20 -16.74
C ALA A 447 -25.57 -12.98 -17.64
N ALA A 448 -24.34 -12.45 -17.62
CA ALA A 448 -23.93 -11.33 -18.46
C ALA A 448 -23.99 -11.66 -19.95
N ASP A 449 -23.55 -12.87 -20.35
CA ASP A 449 -23.64 -13.36 -21.73
C ASP A 449 -25.12 -13.37 -22.22
N ARG A 450 -26.05 -13.88 -21.35
CA ARG A 450 -27.49 -13.91 -21.67
C ARG A 450 -28.12 -12.52 -21.74
N GLU A 451 -27.71 -11.59 -20.89
CA GLU A 451 -28.18 -10.18 -20.93
C GLU A 451 -27.70 -9.49 -22.21
N THR A 452 -26.45 -9.73 -22.60
CA THR A 452 -25.89 -9.18 -23.84
C THR A 452 -26.60 -9.72 -25.08
N GLU A 453 -26.89 -11.02 -25.12
CA GLU A 453 -27.66 -11.67 -26.18
C GLU A 453 -29.11 -11.14 -26.25
N ALA A 454 -29.73 -10.89 -25.09
CA ALA A 454 -31.10 -10.37 -24.99
C ALA A 454 -31.21 -8.88 -25.33
N ALA A 455 -30.18 -8.08 -25.01
CA ALA A 455 -30.17 -6.64 -25.25
C ALA A 455 -30.01 -6.27 -26.74
N GLY A 456 -29.54 -7.21 -27.58
CA GLY A 456 -29.18 -6.91 -28.96
C GLY A 456 -28.06 -5.88 -29.06
N SER A 457 -27.70 -5.47 -30.26
CA SER A 457 -26.71 -4.41 -30.47
C SER A 457 -27.26 -3.07 -29.98
N ALA A 458 -26.79 -2.60 -28.82
CA ALA A 458 -27.16 -1.29 -28.29
C ALA A 458 -26.59 -0.18 -29.23
N PRO A 459 -27.33 0.93 -29.45
CA PRO A 459 -26.80 2.09 -30.15
C PRO A 459 -25.55 2.66 -29.45
N ASP A 460 -24.57 3.15 -30.24
CA ASP A 460 -23.30 3.69 -29.77
C ASP A 460 -23.46 4.81 -28.72
N GLU A 461 -24.58 5.51 -28.72
CA GLU A 461 -24.89 6.58 -27.75
C GLU A 461 -25.07 6.11 -26.29
N PHE A 462 -25.29 4.80 -26.08
CA PHE A 462 -25.42 4.17 -24.75
C PHE A 462 -24.14 3.47 -24.30
N VAL A 463 -23.09 3.49 -25.11
CA VAL A 463 -21.82 2.85 -24.87
C VAL A 463 -20.83 3.87 -24.29
N ASP A 464 -20.21 3.55 -23.16
CA ASP A 464 -19.18 4.40 -22.55
C ASP A 464 -17.94 4.46 -23.46
N PRO A 465 -17.54 5.65 -23.95
CA PRO A 465 -16.38 5.79 -24.83
C PRO A 465 -15.04 5.48 -24.17
N ILE A 466 -14.99 5.35 -22.82
CA ILE A 466 -13.78 4.99 -22.07
C ILE A 466 -13.63 3.47 -21.97
N THR A 467 -14.71 2.75 -21.69
CA THR A 467 -14.68 1.30 -21.42
C THR A 467 -15.23 0.47 -22.59
N GLY A 468 -16.07 1.04 -23.44
CA GLY A 468 -16.78 0.31 -24.47
C GLY A 468 -17.95 -0.54 -23.94
N GLU A 469 -18.39 -0.31 -22.71
CA GLU A 469 -19.51 -1.01 -22.06
C GLU A 469 -20.77 -0.14 -22.05
N LEU A 470 -21.94 -0.75 -21.84
CA LEU A 470 -23.18 0.00 -21.63
C LEU A 470 -23.11 0.85 -20.38
N MET A 471 -23.42 2.14 -20.49
CA MET A 471 -23.46 3.06 -19.37
C MET A 471 -24.60 2.70 -18.41
N SER A 472 -24.30 2.57 -17.14
CA SER A 472 -25.29 2.34 -16.08
C SER A 472 -25.72 3.64 -15.38
N ASP A 473 -24.82 4.61 -15.31
CA ASP A 473 -25.02 5.91 -14.67
C ASP A 473 -24.36 7.01 -15.54
N PRO A 474 -25.00 7.40 -16.67
CA PRO A 474 -24.39 8.31 -17.62
C PRO A 474 -24.31 9.74 -17.09
N VAL A 475 -23.11 10.33 -17.14
CA VAL A 475 -22.83 11.72 -16.79
C VAL A 475 -22.24 12.46 -17.98
N ARG A 476 -22.62 13.73 -18.16
CA ARG A 476 -22.10 14.58 -19.23
C ARG A 476 -20.96 15.45 -18.71
N LEU A 477 -19.82 15.37 -19.36
CA LEU A 477 -18.66 16.18 -19.02
C LEU A 477 -18.86 17.65 -19.45
N PRO A 478 -18.65 18.64 -18.57
CA PRO A 478 -18.97 20.05 -18.87
C PRO A 478 -18.07 20.64 -19.97
N ALA A 479 -16.79 20.23 -20.05
CA ALA A 479 -15.82 20.79 -20.98
C ALA A 479 -15.84 20.11 -22.35
N SER A 480 -15.86 18.80 -22.41
CA SER A 480 -15.87 18.04 -23.68
C SER A 480 -17.26 17.77 -24.23
N GLY A 481 -18.30 17.86 -23.38
CA GLY A 481 -19.68 17.52 -23.72
C GLY A 481 -19.90 16.00 -23.93
N GLN A 482 -18.88 15.19 -23.76
CA GLN A 482 -18.98 13.73 -23.86
C GLN A 482 -19.82 13.15 -22.73
N ILE A 483 -20.52 12.07 -23.03
CA ILE A 483 -21.27 11.29 -22.04
C ILE A 483 -20.44 10.06 -21.73
N VAL A 484 -20.20 9.81 -20.44
CA VAL A 484 -19.43 8.68 -19.93
C VAL A 484 -20.14 8.07 -18.73
N ASP A 485 -19.82 6.85 -18.37
CA ASP A 485 -20.31 6.29 -17.11
C ASP A 485 -19.64 6.95 -15.90
N SER A 486 -20.42 7.28 -14.88
CA SER A 486 -19.96 7.92 -13.63
C SER A 486 -18.81 7.15 -12.98
N SER A 487 -18.84 5.82 -13.00
CA SER A 487 -17.80 4.95 -12.45
C SER A 487 -16.49 5.02 -13.26
N SER A 488 -16.59 5.14 -14.57
CA SER A 488 -15.44 5.29 -15.49
C SER A 488 -14.79 6.65 -15.32
N LEU A 489 -15.60 7.71 -15.18
CA LEU A 489 -15.13 9.05 -14.90
C LEU A 489 -14.41 9.11 -13.55
N ALA A 490 -15.01 8.57 -12.49
CA ALA A 490 -14.38 8.52 -11.16
C ALA A 490 -13.01 7.85 -11.21
N ARG A 491 -12.90 6.74 -11.96
CA ARG A 491 -11.63 6.02 -12.16
C ARG A 491 -10.59 6.88 -12.90
N ALA A 492 -11.01 7.61 -13.93
CA ALA A 492 -10.14 8.50 -14.70
C ALA A 492 -9.65 9.67 -13.82
N LEU A 493 -10.52 10.29 -13.04
CA LEU A 493 -10.21 11.41 -12.16
C LEU A 493 -9.32 11.01 -10.97
N MET A 494 -9.39 9.77 -10.49
CA MET A 494 -8.44 9.23 -9.51
C MET A 494 -7.00 9.22 -10.02
N SER A 495 -6.82 9.01 -11.31
CA SER A 495 -5.50 9.00 -11.95
C SER A 495 -5.00 10.42 -12.23
N LYS A 496 -5.88 11.27 -12.76
CA LYS A 496 -5.57 12.66 -13.11
C LYS A 496 -6.87 13.48 -13.03
N ALA A 497 -6.88 14.55 -12.25
CA ALA A 497 -8.04 15.42 -12.03
C ALA A 497 -8.32 16.33 -13.24
N VAL A 498 -8.55 15.72 -14.41
CA VAL A 498 -8.86 16.41 -15.67
C VAL A 498 -9.89 15.61 -16.48
N ASP A 499 -10.66 16.30 -17.30
CA ASP A 499 -11.54 15.69 -18.31
C ASP A 499 -10.71 14.81 -19.26
N PRO A 500 -11.01 13.51 -19.41
CA PRO A 500 -10.23 12.57 -20.20
C PRO A 500 -10.14 12.92 -21.69
N PHE A 501 -11.06 13.74 -22.21
CA PHE A 501 -11.15 14.09 -23.63
C PHE A 501 -10.62 15.49 -23.94
N SER A 502 -10.82 16.45 -23.02
CA SER A 502 -10.39 17.85 -23.23
C SER A 502 -9.14 18.23 -22.46
N ASN A 503 -8.64 17.40 -21.52
CA ASN A 503 -7.53 17.71 -20.60
C ASN A 503 -7.74 18.99 -19.75
N THR A 504 -8.96 19.51 -19.64
CA THR A 504 -9.30 20.62 -18.75
C THR A 504 -9.44 20.13 -17.31
N PRO A 505 -9.03 20.91 -16.30
CA PRO A 505 -9.25 20.53 -14.91
C PRO A 505 -10.73 20.23 -14.64
N LEU A 506 -11.00 19.10 -13.99
CA LEU A 506 -12.35 18.64 -13.68
C LEU A 506 -12.36 17.95 -12.31
N ARG A 507 -13.41 18.25 -11.51
CA ARG A 507 -13.71 17.56 -10.24
C ARG A 507 -15.06 16.90 -10.31
N MET A 508 -15.29 15.86 -9.51
CA MET A 508 -16.58 15.12 -9.51
C MET A 508 -17.77 15.95 -9.03
N GLU A 509 -17.55 17.10 -8.41
CA GLU A 509 -18.59 18.02 -7.93
C GLU A 509 -19.06 18.99 -9.02
N GLU A 510 -18.38 19.07 -10.15
CA GLU A 510 -18.68 19.92 -11.31
C GLU A 510 -19.43 19.11 -12.39
#